data_ee9e703c65deb6bf83451536459b3aaa
#
_entry.id   ee9e703c65deb6bf83451536459b3aaa
#
_cell.length_a   1.000
_cell.length_b   1.000
_cell.length_c   1.000
_cell.angle_alpha   90.00
_cell.angle_beta   90.00
_cell.angle_gamma   90.00
#
_symmetry.space_group_name_H-M   'P 1'
#
loop_
_entity.id
_entity.type
_entity.pdbx_description
1 polymer ?
#
loop_
_entity_poly.entity_id
_entity_poly.type
_entity_poly.pdbx_seq_one_letter_code
_entity_poly.pdbx_strand_id
1 'polypeptide(L)'
;MSMNIAIDGPAGAGKSTIAKRLSKKLGFIYVDTGAMYRAMAYYFLQHNIDAKDENAIAAACPDVDVTITYENGEQQVLLNGENVNGVIRNEEVGNMASSTSVYPVVRKKLVELQRQLAKSADVIMDGRDIGTCVLPDAQVKIYLTASSATRAKRRYDELTEKGVSCDLAEIEKDIIDRDYRDMHRETSPLRQAEDAVLVDSSEMNIDEVVDAIYQVYSEAK
;
A
#
# COMPACT_ATOMS: atom_id res chain seq x y z
N MET A 1 -23.61 1.12 -8.55
CA MET A 1 -22.16 1.15 -8.75
C MET A 1 -21.52 0.99 -7.39
N SER A 2 -20.42 0.24 -7.28
CA SER A 2 -19.67 0.13 -6.02
C SER A 2 -19.01 1.47 -5.69
N MET A 3 -18.97 1.82 -4.40
CA MET A 3 -18.30 3.00 -3.88
C MET A 3 -16.83 2.66 -3.62
N ASN A 4 -15.92 3.43 -4.21
CA ASN A 4 -14.48 3.20 -4.10
C ASN A 4 -13.81 4.41 -3.46
N ILE A 5 -12.99 4.15 -2.43
CA ILE A 5 -12.15 5.14 -1.76
C ILE A 5 -10.69 4.79 -2.01
N ALA A 6 -9.97 5.67 -2.69
CA ALA A 6 -8.53 5.55 -2.93
C ALA A 6 -7.75 6.35 -1.89
N ILE A 7 -6.77 5.73 -1.23
CA ILE A 7 -5.89 6.40 -0.26
C ILE A 7 -4.45 6.21 -0.72
N ASP A 8 -3.88 7.22 -1.37
CA ASP A 8 -2.49 7.23 -1.79
C ASP A 8 -1.60 8.05 -0.85
N GLY A 9 -0.31 7.85 -0.94
CA GLY A 9 0.66 8.62 -0.16
C GLY A 9 1.94 7.83 0.16
N PRO A 10 2.95 8.50 0.74
CA PRO A 10 4.27 7.94 0.97
C PRO A 10 4.28 6.81 2.01
N ALA A 11 5.40 6.10 2.10
CA ALA A 11 5.59 5.05 3.09
C ALA A 11 5.54 5.62 4.53
N GLY A 12 4.91 4.91 5.47
CA GLY A 12 4.82 5.34 6.86
C GLY A 12 3.81 6.46 7.15
N ALA A 13 3.04 6.94 6.15
CA ALA A 13 2.00 7.97 6.36
C ALA A 13 0.77 7.48 7.15
N GLY A 14 0.71 6.20 7.53
CA GLY A 14 -0.41 5.66 8.31
C GLY A 14 -1.60 5.16 7.49
N LYS A 15 -1.48 5.13 6.16
CA LYS A 15 -2.58 4.75 5.23
C LYS A 15 -3.32 3.48 5.64
N SER A 16 -2.59 2.40 5.88
CA SER A 16 -3.20 1.09 6.20
C SER A 16 -3.96 1.11 7.53
N THR A 17 -3.46 1.83 8.53
CA THR A 17 -4.16 1.99 9.81
C THR A 17 -5.46 2.76 9.64
N ILE A 18 -5.41 3.88 8.91
CA ILE A 18 -6.56 4.73 8.62
C ILE A 18 -7.58 3.99 7.75
N ALA A 19 -7.13 3.34 6.68
CA ALA A 19 -7.98 2.58 5.78
C ALA A 19 -8.73 1.45 6.50
N LYS A 20 -8.05 0.71 7.39
CA LYS A 20 -8.69 -0.32 8.22
C LYS A 20 -9.74 0.23 9.17
N ARG A 21 -9.47 1.36 9.84
CA ARG A 21 -10.45 1.99 10.74
C ARG A 21 -11.65 2.52 9.97
N LEU A 22 -11.40 3.19 8.86
CA LEU A 22 -12.45 3.74 8.01
C LEU A 22 -13.31 2.62 7.39
N SER A 23 -12.71 1.52 6.95
CA SER A 23 -13.44 0.38 6.40
C SER A 23 -14.39 -0.24 7.42
N LYS A 24 -13.96 -0.39 8.68
CA LYS A 24 -14.83 -0.85 9.78
C LYS A 24 -15.98 0.14 10.05
N LYS A 25 -15.70 1.45 10.01
CA LYS A 25 -16.70 2.51 10.22
C LYS A 25 -17.77 2.54 9.12
N LEU A 26 -17.37 2.26 7.87
CA LEU A 26 -18.26 2.33 6.70
C LEU A 26 -18.88 0.97 6.31
N GLY A 27 -18.38 -0.14 6.83
CA GLY A 27 -18.75 -1.48 6.38
C GLY A 27 -18.16 -1.85 5.01
N PHE A 28 -17.07 -1.19 4.57
CA PHE A 28 -16.41 -1.42 3.30
C PHE A 28 -15.33 -2.49 3.42
N ILE A 29 -14.99 -3.10 2.31
CA ILE A 29 -13.85 -4.03 2.23
C ILE A 29 -12.55 -3.22 2.17
N TYR A 30 -11.61 -3.53 3.05
CA TYR A 30 -10.26 -2.95 3.00
C TYR A 30 -9.36 -3.78 2.10
N VAL A 31 -8.62 -3.11 1.18
CA VAL A 31 -7.65 -3.75 0.27
C VAL A 31 -6.26 -3.14 0.48
N ASP A 32 -5.37 -3.91 1.12
CA ASP A 32 -3.93 -3.60 1.27
C ASP A 32 -3.20 -4.03 0.00
N THR A 33 -3.01 -3.09 -0.94
CA THR A 33 -2.29 -3.40 -2.17
C THR A 33 -0.81 -3.65 -1.94
N GLY A 34 -0.22 -3.00 -0.93
CA GLY A 34 1.16 -3.23 -0.54
C GLY A 34 1.43 -4.69 -0.14
N ALA A 35 0.47 -5.34 0.51
CA ALA A 35 0.57 -6.76 0.85
C ALA A 35 0.59 -7.66 -0.41
N MET A 36 -0.14 -7.29 -1.46
CA MET A 36 -0.14 -8.02 -2.73
C MET A 36 1.23 -7.94 -3.42
N TYR A 37 1.84 -6.74 -3.50
CA TYR A 37 3.20 -6.57 -4.02
C TYR A 37 4.24 -7.34 -3.18
N ARG A 38 4.06 -7.39 -1.86
CA ARG A 38 4.92 -8.17 -0.96
C ARG A 38 4.78 -9.67 -1.17
N ALA A 39 3.61 -10.18 -1.50
CA ALA A 39 3.44 -11.60 -1.81
C ALA A 39 4.23 -11.98 -3.06
N MET A 40 4.17 -11.17 -4.13
CA MET A 40 5.03 -11.39 -5.31
C MET A 40 6.52 -11.29 -4.98
N ALA A 41 6.90 -10.29 -4.20
CA ALA A 41 8.29 -10.12 -3.78
C ALA A 41 8.79 -11.30 -2.95
N TYR A 42 7.96 -11.85 -2.09
CA TYR A 42 8.27 -13.04 -1.31
C TYR A 42 8.52 -14.25 -2.21
N TYR A 43 7.70 -14.45 -3.26
CA TYR A 43 7.95 -15.48 -4.26
C TYR A 43 9.33 -15.31 -4.91
N PHE A 44 9.67 -14.10 -5.34
CA PHE A 44 10.96 -13.83 -5.98
C PHE A 44 12.14 -14.13 -5.04
N LEU A 45 12.03 -13.77 -3.76
CA LEU A 45 13.05 -14.10 -2.75
C LEU A 45 13.19 -15.60 -2.55
N GLN A 46 12.08 -16.34 -2.43
CA GLN A 46 12.11 -17.81 -2.29
C GLN A 46 12.80 -18.52 -3.47
N HIS A 47 12.75 -17.91 -4.65
CA HIS A 47 13.36 -18.46 -5.87
C HIS A 47 14.71 -17.84 -6.21
N ASN A 48 15.30 -17.05 -5.26
CA ASN A 48 16.59 -16.36 -5.43
C ASN A 48 16.67 -15.49 -6.69
N ILE A 49 15.57 -14.83 -7.06
CA ILE A 49 15.50 -13.93 -8.21
C ILE A 49 15.99 -12.54 -7.78
N ASP A 50 16.99 -12.01 -8.49
CA ASP A 50 17.50 -10.66 -8.23
C ASP A 50 16.45 -9.61 -8.60
N ALA A 51 16.23 -8.65 -7.72
CA ALA A 51 15.31 -7.53 -7.94
C ALA A 51 15.65 -6.67 -9.17
N LYS A 52 16.89 -6.72 -9.64
CA LYS A 52 17.39 -5.99 -10.82
C LYS A 52 17.30 -6.78 -12.11
N ASP A 53 17.02 -8.06 -12.05
CA ASP A 53 16.88 -8.91 -13.23
C ASP A 53 15.43 -8.91 -13.72
N GLU A 54 15.09 -7.90 -14.54
CA GLU A 54 13.75 -7.75 -15.12
C GLU A 54 13.34 -8.98 -15.94
N ASN A 55 14.27 -9.63 -16.64
CA ASN A 55 13.97 -10.81 -17.45
C ASN A 55 13.59 -12.01 -16.58
N ALA A 56 14.34 -12.25 -15.49
CA ALA A 56 14.03 -13.32 -14.56
C ALA A 56 12.68 -13.07 -13.84
N ILE A 57 12.40 -11.83 -13.45
CA ILE A 57 11.12 -11.43 -12.86
C ILE A 57 9.97 -11.63 -13.87
N ALA A 58 10.15 -11.21 -15.12
CA ALA A 58 9.14 -11.39 -16.14
C ALA A 58 8.86 -12.86 -16.44
N ALA A 59 9.90 -13.69 -16.47
CA ALA A 59 9.77 -15.13 -16.66
C ALA A 59 9.05 -15.83 -15.50
N ALA A 60 9.26 -15.37 -14.27
CA ALA A 60 8.65 -15.94 -13.07
C ALA A 60 7.18 -15.49 -12.85
N CYS A 61 6.80 -14.31 -13.34
CA CYS A 61 5.45 -13.76 -13.11
C CYS A 61 4.28 -14.68 -13.49
N PRO A 62 4.32 -15.49 -14.57
CA PRO A 62 3.25 -16.44 -14.88
C PRO A 62 2.98 -17.45 -13.77
N ASP A 63 4.01 -17.90 -13.06
CA ASP A 63 3.94 -18.95 -12.04
C ASP A 63 3.48 -18.42 -10.66
N VAL A 64 3.33 -17.11 -10.53
CA VAL A 64 2.91 -16.46 -9.28
C VAL A 64 1.40 -16.25 -9.32
N ASP A 65 0.64 -16.93 -8.48
CA ASP A 65 -0.77 -16.65 -8.26
C ASP A 65 -0.94 -15.92 -6.91
N VAL A 66 -1.47 -14.68 -6.98
CA VAL A 66 -1.81 -13.90 -5.78
C VAL A 66 -3.33 -13.77 -5.73
N THR A 67 -3.91 -14.31 -4.67
CA THR A 67 -5.35 -14.19 -4.42
C THR A 67 -5.63 -13.56 -3.04
N ILE A 68 -6.82 -12.99 -2.90
CA ILE A 68 -7.26 -12.31 -1.68
C ILE A 68 -8.53 -12.98 -1.18
N THR A 69 -8.51 -13.36 0.07
CA THR A 69 -9.70 -13.81 0.82
C THR A 69 -9.87 -12.95 2.07
N TYR A 70 -11.00 -13.08 2.74
CA TYR A 70 -11.30 -12.36 3.98
C TYR A 70 -11.72 -13.32 5.05
N GLU A 71 -11.04 -13.27 6.21
CA GLU A 71 -11.38 -14.01 7.41
C GLU A 71 -11.64 -13.04 8.55
N ASN A 72 -12.81 -13.10 9.17
CA ASN A 72 -13.24 -12.19 10.24
C ASN A 72 -13.12 -10.68 9.87
N GLY A 73 -13.31 -10.35 8.58
CA GLY A 73 -13.19 -9.00 8.07
C GLY A 73 -11.74 -8.53 7.84
N GLU A 74 -10.76 -9.43 7.99
CA GLU A 74 -9.35 -9.14 7.72
C GLU A 74 -8.90 -9.79 6.40
N GLN A 75 -8.17 -9.01 5.60
CA GLN A 75 -7.58 -9.48 4.35
C GLN A 75 -6.56 -10.58 4.61
N GLN A 76 -6.72 -11.69 3.91
CA GLN A 76 -5.72 -12.76 3.80
C GLN A 76 -5.14 -12.74 2.40
N VAL A 77 -3.82 -12.68 2.32
CA VAL A 77 -3.10 -12.75 1.04
C VAL A 77 -2.61 -14.18 0.85
N LEU A 78 -3.05 -14.80 -0.23
CA LEU A 78 -2.61 -16.14 -0.60
C LEU A 78 -1.63 -16.04 -1.77
N LEU A 79 -0.52 -16.70 -1.65
CA LEU A 79 0.48 -16.90 -2.70
C LEU A 79 0.45 -18.37 -3.10
N ASN A 80 0.08 -18.65 -4.35
CA ASN A 80 -0.08 -20.03 -4.87
C ASN A 80 -0.93 -20.91 -3.93
N GLY A 81 -1.98 -20.32 -3.33
CA GLY A 81 -2.89 -21.00 -2.42
C GLY A 81 -2.47 -21.01 -0.94
N GLU A 82 -1.25 -20.60 -0.60
CA GLU A 82 -0.74 -20.56 0.77
C GLU A 82 -0.88 -19.17 1.38
N ASN A 83 -1.35 -19.08 2.63
CA ASN A 83 -1.47 -17.80 3.36
C ASN A 83 -0.08 -17.30 3.77
N VAL A 84 0.27 -16.12 3.25
CA VAL A 84 1.59 -15.50 3.48
C VAL A 84 1.57 -14.28 4.40
N ASN A 85 0.44 -13.94 5.02
CA ASN A 85 0.32 -12.73 5.87
C ASN A 85 1.38 -12.66 6.99
N GLY A 86 1.75 -13.81 7.57
CA GLY A 86 2.73 -13.89 8.66
C GLY A 86 4.17 -13.63 8.25
N VAL A 87 4.50 -13.80 6.97
CA VAL A 87 5.90 -13.77 6.49
C VAL A 87 6.23 -12.57 5.60
N ILE A 88 5.25 -11.92 5.01
CA ILE A 88 5.48 -10.83 4.03
C ILE A 88 5.72 -9.44 4.64
N ARG A 89 5.68 -9.28 5.97
CA ARG A 89 5.78 -7.98 6.62
C ARG A 89 7.15 -7.67 7.21
N ASN A 90 8.19 -8.38 6.77
CA ASN A 90 9.57 -8.07 7.12
C ASN A 90 10.17 -7.03 6.15
N GLU A 91 11.36 -6.54 6.49
CA GLU A 91 12.05 -5.49 5.75
C GLU A 91 12.56 -5.96 4.39
N GLU A 92 13.13 -7.17 4.32
CA GLU A 92 13.67 -7.76 3.11
C GLU A 92 12.59 -7.87 2.01
N VAL A 93 11.43 -8.44 2.36
CA VAL A 93 10.26 -8.51 1.47
C VAL A 93 9.78 -7.10 1.08
N GLY A 94 9.82 -6.16 2.01
CA GLY A 94 9.45 -4.77 1.76
C GLY A 94 10.34 -4.07 0.75
N ASN A 95 11.66 -4.30 0.81
CA ASN A 95 12.65 -3.77 -0.10
C ASN A 95 12.54 -4.42 -1.48
N MET A 96 12.39 -5.74 -1.53
CA MET A 96 12.14 -6.49 -2.76
C MET A 96 10.86 -6.01 -3.45
N ALA A 97 9.76 -5.83 -2.72
CA ALA A 97 8.51 -5.31 -3.26
C ALA A 97 8.65 -3.89 -3.84
N SER A 98 9.35 -3.00 -3.13
CA SER A 98 9.63 -1.65 -3.63
C SER A 98 10.44 -1.68 -4.92
N SER A 99 11.47 -2.52 -4.99
CA SER A 99 12.36 -2.64 -6.16
C SER A 99 11.66 -3.26 -7.36
N THR A 100 10.79 -4.27 -7.16
CA THR A 100 10.13 -4.99 -8.26
C THR A 100 8.80 -4.36 -8.70
N SER A 101 8.22 -3.47 -7.89
CA SER A 101 6.97 -2.75 -8.23
C SER A 101 7.09 -1.80 -9.41
N VAL A 102 8.30 -1.52 -9.89
CA VAL A 102 8.56 -0.68 -11.06
C VAL A 102 8.29 -1.43 -12.37
N TYR A 103 8.37 -2.76 -12.37
CA TYR A 103 8.23 -3.57 -13.57
C TYR A 103 6.78 -3.66 -14.06
N PRO A 104 6.52 -3.34 -15.35
CA PRO A 104 5.16 -3.35 -15.89
C PRO A 104 4.46 -4.70 -15.77
N VAL A 105 5.19 -5.82 -15.89
CA VAL A 105 4.63 -7.18 -15.82
C VAL A 105 4.06 -7.47 -14.42
N VAL A 106 4.77 -7.08 -13.36
CA VAL A 106 4.31 -7.21 -11.96
C VAL A 106 3.05 -6.36 -11.74
N ARG A 107 3.09 -5.12 -12.19
CA ARG A 107 1.98 -4.19 -12.04
C ARG A 107 0.73 -4.65 -12.77
N LYS A 108 0.86 -5.06 -14.04
CA LYS A 108 -0.28 -5.50 -14.86
C LYS A 108 -1.07 -6.60 -14.16
N LYS A 109 -0.37 -7.58 -13.58
CA LYS A 109 -1.00 -8.70 -12.87
C LYS A 109 -1.78 -8.22 -11.63
N LEU A 110 -1.16 -7.40 -10.80
CA LEU A 110 -1.77 -6.96 -9.53
C LEU A 110 -2.86 -5.91 -9.73
N VAL A 111 -2.70 -4.98 -10.67
CA VAL A 111 -3.72 -3.95 -10.97
C VAL A 111 -5.00 -4.59 -11.48
N GLU A 112 -4.91 -5.64 -12.31
CA GLU A 112 -6.09 -6.37 -12.77
C GLU A 112 -6.88 -6.97 -11.59
N LEU A 113 -6.21 -7.64 -10.66
CA LEU A 113 -6.84 -8.19 -9.45
C LEU A 113 -7.47 -7.08 -8.59
N GLN A 114 -6.76 -5.96 -8.38
CA GLN A 114 -7.26 -4.82 -7.62
C GLN A 114 -8.54 -4.24 -8.22
N ARG A 115 -8.58 -4.08 -9.54
CA ARG A 115 -9.77 -3.61 -10.27
C ARG A 115 -10.95 -4.57 -10.20
N GLN A 116 -10.69 -5.88 -10.22
CA GLN A 116 -11.74 -6.88 -10.06
C GLN A 116 -12.36 -6.81 -8.66
N LEU A 117 -11.56 -6.65 -7.61
CA LEU A 117 -12.06 -6.46 -6.24
C LEU A 117 -12.94 -5.20 -6.13
N ALA A 118 -12.49 -4.08 -6.69
CA ALA A 118 -13.23 -2.82 -6.66
C ALA A 118 -14.55 -2.82 -7.46
N LYS A 119 -14.69 -3.72 -8.45
CA LYS A 119 -15.95 -3.91 -9.18
C LYS A 119 -16.98 -4.73 -8.39
N SER A 120 -16.52 -5.60 -7.52
CA SER A 120 -17.38 -6.58 -6.82
C SER A 120 -17.98 -6.08 -5.52
N ALA A 121 -17.41 -5.03 -4.90
CA ALA A 121 -17.83 -4.53 -3.60
C ALA A 121 -17.42 -3.06 -3.40
N ASP A 122 -17.98 -2.42 -2.38
CA ASP A 122 -17.49 -1.14 -1.88
C ASP A 122 -16.14 -1.33 -1.19
N VAL A 123 -15.10 -0.63 -1.67
CA VAL A 123 -13.74 -0.84 -1.19
C VAL A 123 -13.06 0.44 -0.72
N ILE A 124 -12.19 0.29 0.27
CA ILE A 124 -11.13 1.25 0.59
C ILE A 124 -9.82 0.60 0.23
N MET A 125 -9.11 1.20 -0.69
CA MET A 125 -7.85 0.66 -1.21
C MET A 125 -6.72 1.64 -0.92
N ASP A 126 -5.64 1.17 -0.30
CA ASP A 126 -4.47 2.00 -0.05
C ASP A 126 -3.25 1.58 -0.88
N GLY A 127 -2.50 2.58 -1.35
CA GLY A 127 -1.33 2.34 -2.20
C GLY A 127 -0.47 3.58 -2.46
N ARG A 128 -0.02 3.69 -3.73
CA ARG A 128 0.81 4.80 -4.23
C ARG A 128 0.22 5.49 -5.45
N ASP A 129 -0.63 4.80 -6.15
CA ASP A 129 -1.17 5.18 -7.45
C ASP A 129 -2.61 4.67 -7.65
N ILE A 130 -3.32 4.50 -6.54
CA ILE A 130 -4.69 3.98 -6.59
C ILE A 130 -5.59 4.98 -7.30
N GLY A 131 -5.60 6.23 -6.89
CA GLY A 131 -6.43 7.29 -7.48
C GLY A 131 -5.94 7.79 -8.84
N THR A 132 -4.67 7.51 -9.20
CA THR A 132 -4.12 7.98 -10.49
C THR A 132 -4.09 6.89 -11.57
N CYS A 133 -3.99 5.62 -11.19
CA CYS A 133 -3.77 4.51 -12.11
C CYS A 133 -4.76 3.35 -11.91
N VAL A 134 -4.92 2.87 -10.69
CA VAL A 134 -5.72 1.66 -10.42
C VAL A 134 -7.21 1.94 -10.53
N LEU A 135 -7.68 2.95 -9.80
CA LEU A 135 -9.08 3.40 -9.72
C LEU A 135 -9.18 4.90 -10.05
N PRO A 136 -8.90 5.31 -11.29
CA PRO A 136 -8.93 6.72 -11.67
C PRO A 136 -10.33 7.35 -11.55
N ASP A 137 -11.38 6.53 -11.52
CA ASP A 137 -12.77 6.95 -11.36
C ASP A 137 -13.30 6.71 -9.93
N ALA A 138 -12.42 6.52 -8.93
CA ALA A 138 -12.83 6.40 -7.53
C ALA A 138 -13.55 7.68 -7.08
N GLN A 139 -14.70 7.53 -6.41
CA GLN A 139 -15.54 8.63 -5.97
C GLN A 139 -14.90 9.48 -4.88
N VAL A 140 -14.02 8.88 -4.09
CA VAL A 140 -13.23 9.58 -3.07
C VAL A 140 -11.76 9.25 -3.28
N LYS A 141 -10.94 10.29 -3.40
CA LYS A 141 -9.49 10.17 -3.52
C LYS A 141 -8.81 10.99 -2.45
N ILE A 142 -7.95 10.36 -1.69
CA ILE A 142 -7.19 10.97 -0.60
C ILE A 142 -5.70 10.82 -0.89
N TYR A 143 -4.97 11.90 -0.75
CA TYR A 143 -3.51 11.85 -0.67
C TYR A 143 -3.11 12.09 0.79
N LEU A 144 -2.83 10.99 1.52
CA LEU A 144 -2.46 11.03 2.92
C LEU A 144 -0.95 11.14 3.07
N THR A 145 -0.49 12.21 3.68
CA THR A 145 0.93 12.47 3.92
C THR A 145 1.24 12.79 5.39
N ALA A 146 2.51 12.81 5.71
CA ALA A 146 3.11 13.39 6.91
C ALA A 146 4.59 13.70 6.62
N SER A 147 5.21 14.58 7.38
CA SER A 147 6.64 14.88 7.24
C SER A 147 7.51 13.62 7.40
N SER A 148 8.68 13.57 6.75
CA SER A 148 9.63 12.45 6.91
C SER A 148 9.98 12.23 8.37
N ALA A 149 10.22 13.29 9.12
CA ALA A 149 10.53 13.25 10.54
C ALA A 149 9.40 12.60 11.36
N THR A 150 8.13 13.00 11.12
CA THR A 150 6.98 12.41 11.82
C THR A 150 6.83 10.93 11.50
N ARG A 151 7.01 10.53 10.23
CA ARG A 151 6.94 9.13 9.80
C ARG A 151 8.09 8.28 10.37
N ALA A 152 9.28 8.85 10.41
CA ALA A 152 10.45 8.22 11.02
C ALA A 152 10.25 8.02 12.53
N LYS A 153 9.72 9.02 13.22
CA LYS A 153 9.39 8.92 14.66
C LYS A 153 8.37 7.82 14.93
N ARG A 154 7.27 7.76 14.16
CA ARG A 154 6.26 6.71 14.28
C ARG A 154 6.86 5.32 14.08
N ARG A 155 7.75 5.16 13.09
CA ARG A 155 8.42 3.89 12.82
C ARG A 155 9.43 3.53 13.89
N TYR A 156 10.19 4.50 14.39
CA TYR A 156 11.13 4.31 15.50
C TYR A 156 10.42 3.81 16.76
N ASP A 157 9.29 4.44 17.11
CA ASP A 157 8.50 4.05 18.29
C ASP A 157 7.96 2.61 18.14
N GLU A 158 7.42 2.28 16.97
CA GLU A 158 6.94 0.92 16.67
C GLU A 158 8.05 -0.15 16.81
N LEU A 159 9.25 0.14 16.30
CA LEU A 159 10.39 -0.78 16.39
C LEU A 159 10.91 -0.91 17.85
N THR A 160 10.97 0.19 18.55
CA THR A 160 11.39 0.22 19.97
C THR A 160 10.41 -0.56 20.85
N GLU A 161 9.11 -0.43 20.65
CA GLU A 161 8.07 -1.20 21.35
C GLU A 161 8.21 -2.72 21.10
N LYS A 162 8.68 -3.10 19.92
CA LYS A 162 8.97 -4.49 19.56
C LYS A 162 10.35 -4.98 20.07
N GLY A 163 11.11 -4.14 20.75
CA GLY A 163 12.45 -4.47 21.26
C GLY A 163 13.52 -4.53 20.16
N VAL A 164 13.28 -3.97 18.99
CA VAL A 164 14.23 -3.91 17.89
C VAL A 164 15.12 -2.68 18.05
N SER A 165 16.45 -2.88 18.10
CA SER A 165 17.41 -1.77 18.10
C SER A 165 17.40 -1.06 16.75
N CYS A 166 17.21 0.24 16.72
CA CYS A 166 17.13 1.04 15.51
C CYS A 166 17.64 2.48 15.76
N ASP A 167 18.04 3.15 14.69
CA ASP A 167 18.47 4.55 14.69
C ASP A 167 17.46 5.41 13.95
N LEU A 168 17.03 6.52 14.59
CA LEU A 168 16.01 7.41 14.03
C LEU A 168 16.45 8.09 12.75
N ALA A 169 17.73 8.49 12.66
CA ALA A 169 18.28 9.18 11.49
C ALA A 169 18.40 8.23 10.29
N GLU A 170 18.78 6.97 10.54
CA GLU A 170 18.82 5.93 9.51
C GLU A 170 17.40 5.64 8.99
N ILE A 171 16.41 5.51 9.89
CA ILE A 171 15.00 5.31 9.50
C ILE A 171 14.50 6.48 8.66
N GLU A 172 14.79 7.73 9.04
CA GLU A 172 14.36 8.89 8.26
C GLU A 172 15.01 8.93 6.87
N LYS A 173 16.29 8.63 6.79
CA LYS A 173 17.01 8.53 5.52
C LYS A 173 16.39 7.47 4.61
N ASP A 174 16.12 6.28 5.13
CA ASP A 174 15.48 5.21 4.36
C ASP A 174 14.09 5.59 3.85
N ILE A 175 13.32 6.33 4.66
CA ILE A 175 12.01 6.87 4.27
C ILE A 175 12.17 7.86 3.12
N ILE A 176 13.11 8.80 3.20
CA ILE A 176 13.38 9.81 2.15
C ILE A 176 13.82 9.11 0.85
N ASP A 177 14.75 8.16 0.93
CA ASP A 177 15.25 7.42 -0.23
C ASP A 177 14.14 6.58 -0.89
N ARG A 178 13.23 6.03 -0.11
CA ARG A 178 12.07 5.29 -0.60
C ARG A 178 11.06 6.20 -1.27
N ASP A 179 10.73 7.33 -0.66
CA ASP A 179 9.81 8.31 -1.24
C ASP A 179 10.36 8.83 -2.56
N TYR A 180 11.67 9.11 -2.63
CA TYR A 180 12.30 9.54 -3.87
C TYR A 180 12.11 8.48 -4.97
N ARG A 181 12.35 7.20 -4.68
CA ARG A 181 12.14 6.11 -5.64
C ARG A 181 10.67 5.99 -6.07
N ASP A 182 9.73 6.06 -5.10
CA ASP A 182 8.30 5.96 -5.38
C ASP A 182 7.82 7.12 -6.26
N MET A 183 8.33 8.34 -6.07
CA MET A 183 7.95 9.56 -6.81
C MET A 183 8.60 9.65 -8.20
N HIS A 184 9.79 9.05 -8.38
CA HIS A 184 10.58 9.21 -9.63
C HIS A 184 10.61 7.95 -10.51
N ARG A 185 9.88 6.90 -10.14
CA ARG A 185 9.77 5.72 -11.01
C ARG A 185 9.02 6.07 -12.29
N GLU A 186 9.45 5.50 -13.41
CA GLU A 186 8.86 5.76 -14.74
C GLU A 186 7.40 5.28 -14.82
N THR A 187 7.12 4.12 -14.21
CA THR A 187 5.79 3.52 -14.25
C THR A 187 4.98 3.87 -13.01
N SER A 188 3.87 4.58 -13.19
CA SER A 188 2.90 4.94 -12.15
C SER A 188 3.56 5.58 -10.91
N PRO A 189 4.25 6.71 -11.04
CA PRO A 189 4.89 7.37 -9.91
C PRO A 189 3.89 7.75 -8.82
N LEU A 190 4.36 7.77 -7.57
CA LEU A 190 3.59 8.32 -6.48
C LEU A 190 3.37 9.82 -6.71
N ARG A 191 2.15 10.20 -6.94
CA ARG A 191 1.72 11.60 -7.09
C ARG A 191 0.28 11.77 -6.60
N GLN A 192 -0.04 12.95 -6.14
CA GLN A 192 -1.42 13.29 -5.84
C GLN A 192 -2.25 13.33 -7.13
N ALA A 193 -3.42 12.68 -7.16
CA ALA A 193 -4.37 12.85 -8.24
C ALA A 193 -4.95 14.28 -8.20
N GLU A 194 -5.30 14.83 -9.36
CA GLU A 194 -5.78 16.22 -9.47
C GLU A 194 -7.05 16.49 -8.63
N ASP A 195 -7.89 15.46 -8.50
CA ASP A 195 -9.13 15.48 -7.73
C ASP A 195 -8.98 14.86 -6.33
N ALA A 196 -7.76 14.56 -5.87
CA ALA A 196 -7.54 14.03 -4.55
C ALA A 196 -7.45 15.13 -3.48
N VAL A 197 -8.12 14.91 -2.37
CA VAL A 197 -8.00 15.77 -1.19
C VAL A 197 -6.68 15.44 -0.47
N LEU A 198 -5.87 16.46 -0.23
CA LEU A 198 -4.65 16.34 0.57
C LEU A 198 -5.00 16.31 2.05
N VAL A 199 -4.52 15.30 2.76
CA VAL A 199 -4.60 15.20 4.21
C VAL A 199 -3.18 15.08 4.78
N ASP A 200 -2.69 16.12 5.40
CA ASP A 200 -1.41 16.11 6.11
C ASP A 200 -1.65 15.73 7.58
N SER A 201 -1.19 14.53 7.93
CA SER A 201 -1.35 13.96 9.26
C SER A 201 -0.17 14.22 10.21
N SER A 202 0.72 15.18 9.89
CA SER A 202 1.92 15.44 10.68
C SER A 202 1.60 15.77 12.14
N GLU A 203 0.56 16.58 12.36
CA GLU A 203 0.11 17.04 13.67
C GLU A 203 -1.23 16.41 14.12
N MET A 204 -1.72 15.40 13.38
CA MET A 204 -3.01 14.77 13.66
C MET A 204 -2.84 13.41 14.33
N ASN A 205 -3.74 13.11 15.27
CA ASN A 205 -3.92 11.76 15.78
C ASN A 205 -4.75 10.91 14.80
N ILE A 206 -4.82 9.61 15.08
CA ILE A 206 -5.48 8.65 14.16
C ILE A 206 -6.98 8.97 14.00
N ASP A 207 -7.67 9.34 15.08
CA ASP A 207 -9.11 9.60 15.05
C ASP A 207 -9.43 10.86 14.26
N GLU A 208 -8.62 11.92 14.40
CA GLU A 208 -8.72 13.15 13.62
C GLU A 208 -8.55 12.91 12.12
N VAL A 209 -7.58 12.05 11.74
CA VAL A 209 -7.38 11.69 10.32
C VAL A 209 -8.57 10.90 9.78
N VAL A 210 -9.07 9.93 10.54
CA VAL A 210 -10.26 9.14 10.15
C VAL A 210 -11.48 10.04 9.98
N ASP A 211 -11.69 10.98 10.89
CA ASP A 211 -12.85 11.90 10.82
C ASP A 211 -12.71 12.88 9.65
N ALA A 212 -11.51 13.39 9.37
CA ALA A 212 -11.26 14.24 8.20
C ALA A 212 -11.59 13.51 6.89
N ILE A 213 -11.15 12.26 6.74
CA ILE A 213 -11.44 11.47 5.53
C ILE A 213 -12.92 11.07 5.47
N TYR A 214 -13.53 10.78 6.62
CA TYR A 214 -14.96 10.48 6.69
C TYR A 214 -15.81 11.69 6.24
N GLN A 215 -15.38 12.91 6.56
CA GLN A 215 -16.03 14.13 6.10
C GLN A 215 -15.99 14.23 4.56
N VAL A 216 -14.82 14.03 3.95
CA VAL A 216 -14.69 14.03 2.48
C VAL A 216 -15.60 12.98 1.83
N TYR A 217 -15.66 11.78 2.42
CA TYR A 217 -16.59 10.73 1.95
C TYR A 217 -18.05 11.17 2.07
N SER A 218 -18.44 11.84 3.15
CA SER A 218 -19.82 12.26 3.39
C SER A 218 -20.29 13.34 2.42
N GLU A 219 -19.36 14.19 1.96
CA GLU A 219 -19.61 15.24 0.98
C GLU A 219 -19.70 14.70 -0.47
N ALA A 220 -19.09 13.54 -0.73
CA ALA A 220 -19.10 12.88 -2.04
C ALA A 220 -20.30 11.95 -2.26
N LYS A 221 -21.12 11.71 -1.25
CA LYS A 221 -22.29 10.82 -1.28
C LYS A 221 -23.58 11.55 -1.62
#